data_ffe09f39330636851093b69b83f87d5d
#
_entry.id   ffe09f39330636851093b69b83f87d5d
#
_cell.length_a   1.000
_cell.length_b   1.000
_cell.length_c   1.000
_cell.angle_alpha   90.00
_cell.angle_beta   90.00
_cell.angle_gamma   90.00
#
_symmetry.space_group_name_H-M   'P 1'
#
loop_
_entity.id
_entity.type
_entity.pdbx_description
1 polymer ?
#
loop_
_entity_poly.entity_id
_entity_poly.type
_entity_poly.pdbx_seq_one_letter_code
_entity_poly.pdbx_strand_id
1 'polypeptide(L)'
;ANEACNGVADHIAGSIDAFVGKMNEKAQSLGCKNTHFANTNGLWKKDHYTTAYDMALIGRAAIQNKDFKEITGYRSFIMSKTNKRKAGYPLANHHKMINPGDYPQYGYEYCEGGKTGYTSKCRNTLVTFAKKGNMELVCVILKCDNSVWLEPNAYTDTTKLFNYCFANYEKTSIQQDMASDINEQYLFTKFSPFYSKSTSSLHIEEEAGIILPKGVSADKAEKKVEYFDQPQEMNGKKVIGRLSYIYKGQEVGGSNIYFEDNDSLTLKDSIDMSKWFDEAIEVAKKEPFPWKKCILIIILATCVLGLSIICFFKVRAYQVKTESRRRFKKDRHKLKQRERDFYTRRLK
;
A
#
# COMPACT_ATOMS: atom_id res chain seq x y z
N ALA A 1 -6.98 -31.22 -7.41
CA ALA A 1 -6.68 -29.91 -6.77
C ALA A 1 -6.60 -28.79 -7.81
N ASN A 2 -5.93 -29.00 -8.96
CA ASN A 2 -5.74 -27.96 -9.98
C ASN A 2 -7.06 -27.48 -10.59
N GLU A 3 -7.98 -28.40 -10.87
CA GLU A 3 -9.32 -28.09 -11.38
C GLU A 3 -10.14 -27.28 -10.38
N ALA A 4 -9.97 -27.53 -9.08
CA ALA A 4 -10.64 -26.76 -8.05
C ALA A 4 -10.16 -25.29 -8.04
N CYS A 5 -8.86 -25.04 -8.25
CA CYS A 5 -8.34 -23.68 -8.39
C CYS A 5 -8.98 -22.94 -9.57
N ASN A 6 -9.11 -23.64 -10.71
CA ASN A 6 -9.78 -23.06 -11.89
C ASN A 6 -11.26 -22.79 -11.62
N GLY A 7 -11.97 -23.72 -10.96
CA GLY A 7 -13.39 -23.56 -10.62
C GLY A 7 -13.64 -22.38 -9.67
N VAL A 8 -12.78 -22.21 -8.65
CA VAL A 8 -12.85 -21.06 -7.73
C VAL A 8 -12.57 -19.74 -8.47
N ALA A 9 -11.57 -19.75 -9.36
CA ALA A 9 -11.21 -18.57 -10.13
C ALA A 9 -12.35 -18.11 -11.07
N ASP A 10 -12.95 -19.08 -11.79
CA ASP A 10 -14.07 -18.82 -12.67
C ASP A 10 -15.30 -18.29 -11.89
N HIS A 11 -15.60 -18.91 -10.74
CA HIS A 11 -16.70 -18.48 -9.89
C HIS A 11 -16.53 -17.03 -9.36
N ILE A 12 -15.31 -16.67 -8.93
CA ILE A 12 -15.06 -15.35 -8.31
C ILE A 12 -14.93 -14.22 -9.35
N ALA A 13 -14.32 -14.50 -10.50
CA ALA A 13 -13.97 -13.47 -11.47
C ALA A 13 -14.66 -13.62 -12.83
N GLY A 14 -15.51 -14.63 -13.01
CA GLY A 14 -16.20 -14.90 -14.27
C GLY A 14 -15.31 -15.56 -15.34
N SER A 15 -13.99 -15.62 -15.13
CA SER A 15 -13.06 -16.35 -15.99
C SER A 15 -11.71 -16.58 -15.29
N ILE A 16 -10.97 -17.59 -15.74
CA ILE A 16 -9.61 -17.88 -15.26
C ILE A 16 -8.69 -16.69 -15.53
N ASP A 17 -8.73 -16.10 -16.72
CA ASP A 17 -7.86 -14.98 -17.08
C ASP A 17 -8.14 -13.71 -16.26
N ALA A 18 -9.42 -13.41 -16.01
CA ALA A 18 -9.78 -12.30 -15.13
C ALA A 18 -9.27 -12.51 -13.69
N PHE A 19 -9.32 -13.74 -13.18
CA PHE A 19 -8.77 -14.05 -11.86
C PHE A 19 -7.24 -13.94 -11.83
N VAL A 20 -6.55 -14.41 -12.86
CA VAL A 20 -5.09 -14.24 -13.01
C VAL A 20 -4.71 -12.78 -13.01
N GLY A 21 -5.49 -11.91 -13.66
CA GLY A 21 -5.34 -10.45 -13.56
C GLY A 21 -5.36 -9.99 -12.10
N LYS A 22 -6.39 -10.37 -11.34
CA LYS A 22 -6.50 -10.05 -9.90
C LYS A 22 -5.35 -10.60 -9.06
N MET A 23 -4.83 -11.80 -9.38
CA MET A 23 -3.65 -12.36 -8.70
C MET A 23 -2.41 -11.48 -8.91
N ASN A 24 -2.18 -10.98 -10.13
CA ASN A 24 -1.07 -10.10 -10.45
C ASN A 24 -1.22 -8.72 -9.80
N GLU A 25 -2.41 -8.13 -9.84
CA GLU A 25 -2.72 -6.87 -9.13
C GLU A 25 -2.46 -7.01 -7.63
N LYS A 26 -2.90 -8.12 -7.03
CA LYS A 26 -2.65 -8.38 -5.60
C LYS A 26 -1.17 -8.54 -5.29
N ALA A 27 -0.42 -9.28 -6.10
CA ALA A 27 1.03 -9.41 -5.94
C ALA A 27 1.72 -8.04 -6.01
N GLN A 28 1.36 -7.21 -6.98
CA GLN A 28 1.88 -5.84 -7.10
C GLN A 28 1.54 -4.99 -5.87
N SER A 29 0.30 -5.04 -5.37
CA SER A 29 -0.12 -4.30 -4.18
C SER A 29 0.61 -4.72 -2.90
N LEU A 30 1.12 -5.96 -2.86
CA LEU A 30 1.96 -6.48 -1.77
C LEU A 30 3.44 -6.11 -1.90
N GLY A 31 3.82 -5.37 -2.95
CA GLY A 31 5.20 -4.97 -3.20
C GLY A 31 6.07 -6.02 -3.92
N CYS A 32 5.46 -7.06 -4.50
CA CYS A 32 6.19 -8.03 -5.32
C CYS A 32 6.71 -7.38 -6.59
N LYS A 33 8.01 -7.52 -6.85
CA LYS A 33 8.67 -6.88 -8.00
C LYS A 33 9.04 -7.86 -9.12
N ASN A 34 9.13 -9.14 -8.79
CA ASN A 34 9.61 -10.19 -9.68
C ASN A 34 8.65 -11.40 -9.69
N THR A 35 7.35 -11.12 -9.74
CA THR A 35 6.29 -12.13 -9.76
C THR A 35 5.32 -11.86 -10.90
N HIS A 36 5.03 -12.91 -11.67
CA HIS A 36 3.97 -12.89 -12.66
C HIS A 36 3.25 -14.24 -12.66
N PHE A 37 1.96 -14.21 -12.39
CA PHE A 37 1.08 -15.35 -12.46
C PHE A 37 0.46 -15.44 -13.86
N ALA A 38 0.53 -16.63 -14.47
CA ALA A 38 -0.05 -16.91 -15.77
C ALA A 38 -1.12 -18.03 -15.73
N ASN A 39 -1.39 -18.57 -14.54
CA ASN A 39 -2.47 -19.50 -14.24
C ASN A 39 -2.80 -19.50 -12.75
N THR A 40 -3.90 -20.16 -12.38
CA THR A 40 -4.44 -20.21 -11.02
C THR A 40 -3.93 -21.38 -10.18
N ASN A 41 -3.30 -22.37 -10.80
CA ASN A 41 -3.01 -23.66 -10.19
C ASN A 41 -1.51 -23.95 -10.00
N GLY A 42 -0.63 -23.09 -10.49
CA GLY A 42 0.81 -23.23 -10.33
C GLY A 42 1.49 -24.21 -11.27
N LEU A 43 0.80 -24.73 -12.29
CA LEU A 43 1.44 -25.53 -13.33
C LEU A 43 2.42 -24.67 -14.13
N TRP A 44 3.49 -25.30 -14.58
CA TRP A 44 4.52 -24.59 -15.31
C TRP A 44 4.00 -23.94 -16.59
N LYS A 45 4.33 -22.66 -16.75
CA LYS A 45 4.13 -21.86 -17.96
C LYS A 45 5.32 -20.93 -18.09
N LYS A 46 5.73 -20.57 -19.33
CA LYS A 46 6.96 -19.81 -19.58
C LYS A 46 7.01 -18.47 -18.84
N ASP A 47 5.87 -17.81 -18.75
CA ASP A 47 5.66 -16.52 -18.14
C ASP A 47 5.12 -16.56 -16.70
N HIS A 48 5.11 -17.78 -16.08
CA HIS A 48 4.70 -17.99 -14.69
C HIS A 48 5.94 -18.09 -13.79
N TYR A 49 6.26 -17.00 -13.09
CA TYR A 49 7.47 -16.93 -12.27
C TYR A 49 7.28 -16.13 -10.99
N THR A 50 8.13 -16.37 -10.03
CA THR A 50 8.21 -15.65 -8.76
C THR A 50 9.63 -15.75 -8.17
N THR A 51 9.89 -15.04 -7.07
CA THR A 51 11.07 -15.18 -6.23
C THR A 51 10.68 -15.69 -4.84
N ALA A 52 11.64 -16.21 -4.08
CA ALA A 52 11.39 -16.63 -2.70
C ALA A 52 10.97 -15.42 -1.83
N TYR A 53 11.53 -14.25 -2.06
CA TYR A 53 11.17 -13.02 -1.36
C TYR A 53 9.72 -12.60 -1.64
N ASP A 54 9.34 -12.52 -2.91
CA ASP A 54 7.97 -12.13 -3.31
C ASP A 54 6.94 -13.13 -2.78
N MET A 55 7.26 -14.44 -2.87
CA MET A 55 6.38 -15.47 -2.33
C MET A 55 6.28 -15.42 -0.80
N ALA A 56 7.32 -14.97 -0.10
CA ALA A 56 7.24 -14.69 1.35
C ALA A 56 6.34 -13.50 1.66
N LEU A 57 6.34 -12.44 0.84
CA LEU A 57 5.39 -11.32 0.96
C LEU A 57 3.94 -11.81 0.78
N ILE A 58 3.69 -12.62 -0.25
CA ILE A 58 2.37 -13.22 -0.50
C ILE A 58 1.98 -14.14 0.67
N GLY A 59 2.88 -14.98 1.15
CA GLY A 59 2.66 -15.87 2.29
C GLY A 59 2.32 -15.09 3.56
N ARG A 60 3.07 -14.03 3.85
CA ARG A 60 2.81 -13.13 4.98
C ARG A 60 1.41 -12.50 4.91
N ALA A 61 0.98 -12.07 3.74
CA ALA A 61 -0.36 -11.52 3.57
C ALA A 61 -1.45 -12.60 3.70
N ALA A 62 -1.19 -13.82 3.21
CA ALA A 62 -2.14 -14.91 3.26
C ALA A 62 -2.44 -15.37 4.70
N ILE A 63 -1.43 -15.45 5.57
CA ILE A 63 -1.62 -15.88 6.97
C ILE A 63 -2.37 -14.86 7.84
N GLN A 64 -2.56 -13.63 7.39
CA GLN A 64 -3.43 -12.67 8.05
C GLN A 64 -4.92 -13.05 7.90
N ASN A 65 -5.27 -13.86 6.93
CA ASN A 65 -6.60 -14.41 6.77
C ASN A 65 -6.76 -15.68 7.65
N LYS A 66 -7.65 -15.60 8.64
CA LYS A 66 -7.88 -16.69 9.61
C LYS A 66 -8.37 -17.97 8.94
N ASP A 67 -9.28 -17.87 7.97
CA ASP A 67 -9.83 -19.03 7.25
C ASP A 67 -8.73 -19.71 6.42
N PHE A 68 -7.89 -18.91 5.76
CA PHE A 68 -6.75 -19.46 5.01
C PHE A 68 -5.79 -20.23 5.92
N LYS A 69 -5.45 -19.65 7.07
CA LYS A 69 -4.56 -20.26 8.05
C LYS A 69 -5.13 -21.55 8.60
N GLU A 70 -6.42 -21.55 8.96
CA GLU A 70 -7.14 -22.73 9.44
C GLU A 70 -7.16 -23.84 8.37
N ILE A 71 -7.60 -23.53 7.15
CA ILE A 71 -7.72 -24.51 6.06
C ILE A 71 -6.37 -25.14 5.72
N THR A 72 -5.30 -24.33 5.63
CA THR A 72 -3.95 -24.84 5.30
C THR A 72 -3.32 -25.63 6.43
N GLY A 73 -3.80 -25.45 7.67
CA GLY A 73 -3.32 -26.13 8.88
C GLY A 73 -3.97 -27.49 9.15
N TYR A 74 -5.07 -27.84 8.48
CA TYR A 74 -5.70 -29.17 8.68
C TYR A 74 -4.77 -30.32 8.29
N ARG A 75 -4.65 -31.32 9.14
CA ARG A 75 -3.96 -32.59 8.81
C ARG A 75 -4.74 -33.41 7.82
N SER A 76 -6.05 -33.48 8.03
CA SER A 76 -6.99 -34.16 7.19
C SER A 76 -8.37 -33.52 7.28
N PHE A 77 -9.17 -33.72 6.26
CA PHE A 77 -10.54 -33.21 6.20
C PHE A 77 -11.43 -34.24 5.53
N ILE A 78 -12.64 -34.43 6.05
CA ILE A 78 -13.63 -35.33 5.42
C ILE A 78 -14.63 -34.46 4.66
N MET A 79 -14.52 -34.48 3.35
CA MET A 79 -15.46 -33.78 2.47
C MET A 79 -16.86 -34.42 2.61
N SER A 80 -17.86 -33.56 2.71
CA SER A 80 -19.25 -33.96 2.84
C SER A 80 -19.72 -34.86 1.69
N LYS A 81 -20.80 -35.58 1.92
CA LYS A 81 -21.48 -36.40 0.90
C LYS A 81 -21.86 -35.56 -0.31
N THR A 82 -21.70 -36.10 -1.50
CA THR A 82 -22.13 -35.46 -2.75
C THR A 82 -23.08 -36.44 -3.50
N ASN A 83 -23.73 -35.92 -4.54
CA ASN A 83 -24.55 -36.79 -5.43
C ASN A 83 -23.75 -37.93 -6.06
N LYS A 84 -22.44 -37.72 -6.29
CA LYS A 84 -21.52 -38.76 -6.86
C LYS A 84 -20.82 -39.59 -5.80
N ARG A 85 -20.67 -39.13 -4.55
CA ARG A 85 -19.96 -39.81 -3.47
C ARG A 85 -20.78 -39.76 -2.19
N LYS A 86 -21.60 -40.80 -1.99
CA LYS A 86 -22.57 -40.88 -0.88
C LYS A 86 -21.92 -41.10 0.49
N ALA A 87 -20.67 -41.58 0.54
CA ALA A 87 -19.94 -41.78 1.80
C ALA A 87 -19.05 -40.63 2.23
N GLY A 88 -19.00 -39.52 1.44
CA GLY A 88 -18.01 -38.47 1.60
C GLY A 88 -16.65 -38.89 1.05
N TYR A 89 -15.62 -38.05 1.30
CA TYR A 89 -14.28 -38.32 0.80
C TYR A 89 -13.21 -37.79 1.76
N PRO A 90 -12.31 -38.65 2.28
CA PRO A 90 -11.20 -38.19 3.11
C PRO A 90 -10.12 -37.50 2.25
N LEU A 91 -9.68 -36.35 2.67
CA LEU A 91 -8.56 -35.58 2.12
C LEU A 91 -7.45 -35.54 3.16
N ALA A 92 -6.24 -35.88 2.76
CA ALA A 92 -5.03 -35.72 3.60
C ALA A 92 -4.20 -34.54 3.10
N ASN A 93 -3.66 -33.76 4.04
CA ASN A 93 -2.74 -32.70 3.69
C ASN A 93 -1.42 -33.30 3.16
N HIS A 94 -0.98 -32.80 2.04
CA HIS A 94 0.29 -33.26 1.43
C HIS A 94 1.53 -32.63 2.08
N HIS A 95 1.34 -31.61 2.94
CA HIS A 95 2.44 -30.92 3.63
C HIS A 95 2.95 -31.76 4.80
N LYS A 96 4.10 -32.42 4.62
CA LYS A 96 4.62 -33.39 5.58
C LYS A 96 5.01 -32.81 6.93
N MET A 97 5.26 -31.50 7.05
CA MET A 97 5.52 -30.87 8.35
C MET A 97 4.26 -30.79 9.22
N ILE A 98 3.06 -30.82 8.60
CA ILE A 98 1.77 -30.83 9.29
C ILE A 98 1.26 -32.26 9.45
N ASN A 99 1.31 -33.03 8.36
CA ASN A 99 0.85 -34.40 8.29
C ASN A 99 1.98 -35.31 7.79
N PRO A 100 2.92 -35.69 8.68
CA PRO A 100 4.11 -36.44 8.30
C PRO A 100 3.79 -37.82 7.73
N GLY A 101 2.69 -38.48 8.15
CA GLY A 101 2.35 -39.82 7.71
C GLY A 101 3.48 -40.83 7.96
N ASP A 102 3.95 -41.47 6.89
CA ASP A 102 5.08 -42.45 6.93
C ASP A 102 6.46 -41.77 7.08
N TYR A 103 6.52 -40.46 7.21
CA TYR A 103 7.75 -39.67 7.28
C TYR A 103 7.81 -38.80 8.55
N PRO A 104 7.86 -39.44 9.76
CA PRO A 104 7.81 -38.70 11.04
C PRO A 104 8.95 -37.69 11.20
N GLN A 105 10.09 -37.93 10.54
CA GLN A 105 11.24 -37.03 10.56
C GLN A 105 10.97 -35.62 9.97
N TYR A 106 9.92 -35.45 9.19
CA TYR A 106 9.54 -34.16 8.62
C TYR A 106 8.53 -33.41 9.47
N GLY A 107 7.90 -34.04 10.45
CA GLY A 107 6.99 -33.36 11.36
C GLY A 107 7.67 -32.19 12.07
N TYR A 108 6.99 -31.04 12.14
CA TYR A 108 7.51 -29.88 12.84
C TYR A 108 6.43 -29.31 13.76
N GLU A 109 6.66 -29.36 15.06
CA GLU A 109 5.63 -29.06 16.07
C GLU A 109 5.07 -27.64 15.98
N TYR A 110 5.88 -26.67 15.50
CA TYR A 110 5.48 -25.28 15.37
C TYR A 110 4.85 -24.95 14.01
N CYS A 111 4.71 -25.95 13.11
CA CYS A 111 4.14 -25.73 11.78
C CYS A 111 2.61 -25.52 11.87
N GLU A 112 2.15 -24.37 11.39
CA GLU A 112 0.74 -24.03 11.38
C GLU A 112 0.06 -24.19 10.02
N GLY A 113 0.83 -24.31 8.95
CA GLY A 113 0.26 -24.44 7.61
C GLY A 113 1.28 -24.32 6.51
N GLY A 114 0.81 -24.43 5.29
CA GLY A 114 1.67 -24.24 4.14
C GLY A 114 1.14 -24.86 2.85
N LYS A 115 1.97 -24.81 1.81
CA LYS A 115 1.67 -25.37 0.49
C LYS A 115 2.89 -26.00 -0.14
N THR A 116 2.72 -27.20 -0.64
CA THR A 116 3.70 -27.93 -1.44
C THR A 116 3.48 -27.71 -2.92
N GLY A 117 4.53 -27.80 -3.72
CA GLY A 117 4.44 -27.82 -5.17
C GLY A 117 5.57 -28.64 -5.78
N TYR A 118 5.27 -29.31 -6.90
CA TYR A 118 6.27 -29.99 -7.71
C TYR A 118 5.91 -29.96 -9.19
N THR A 119 6.87 -29.63 -10.01
CA THR A 119 6.86 -29.91 -11.44
C THR A 119 8.29 -30.24 -11.88
N SER A 120 8.45 -30.96 -12.99
CA SER A 120 9.79 -31.31 -13.50
C SER A 120 10.67 -30.07 -13.79
N LYS A 121 10.08 -28.92 -14.11
CA LYS A 121 10.79 -27.66 -14.38
C LYS A 121 11.08 -26.87 -13.12
N CYS A 122 10.11 -26.78 -12.21
CA CYS A 122 10.22 -25.97 -10.99
C CYS A 122 10.82 -26.74 -9.82
N ARG A 123 10.99 -28.06 -9.93
CA ARG A 123 11.43 -28.95 -8.85
C ARG A 123 10.49 -28.86 -7.64
N ASN A 124 10.98 -29.19 -6.45
CA ASN A 124 10.20 -29.04 -5.23
C ASN A 124 10.12 -27.57 -4.83
N THR A 125 8.92 -27.14 -4.48
CA THR A 125 8.64 -25.86 -3.87
C THR A 125 7.85 -26.07 -2.58
N LEU A 126 8.17 -25.27 -1.57
CA LEU A 126 7.54 -25.36 -0.26
C LEU A 126 7.39 -23.98 0.32
N VAL A 127 6.17 -23.64 0.71
CA VAL A 127 5.89 -22.48 1.57
C VAL A 127 5.36 -23.02 2.88
N THR A 128 5.95 -22.63 3.99
CA THR A 128 5.57 -23.11 5.32
C THR A 128 5.41 -21.94 6.28
N PHE A 129 4.39 -22.02 7.12
CA PHE A 129 4.13 -21.09 8.20
C PHE A 129 4.41 -21.78 9.53
N ALA A 130 5.12 -21.10 10.42
CA ALA A 130 5.41 -21.62 11.74
C ALA A 130 5.29 -20.54 12.81
N LYS A 131 4.74 -20.90 13.97
CA LYS A 131 4.59 -20.00 15.12
C LYS A 131 5.20 -20.64 16.37
N LYS A 132 6.10 -19.91 17.02
CA LYS A 132 6.67 -20.28 18.31
C LYS A 132 6.59 -19.08 19.25
N GLY A 133 5.80 -19.20 20.31
CA GLY A 133 5.51 -18.07 21.19
C GLY A 133 4.79 -16.96 20.45
N ASN A 134 5.33 -15.74 20.52
CA ASN A 134 4.79 -14.56 19.83
C ASN A 134 5.38 -14.33 18.42
N MET A 135 6.32 -15.17 17.99
CA MET A 135 6.99 -15.02 16.68
C MET A 135 6.39 -15.97 15.66
N GLU A 136 5.88 -15.42 14.56
CA GLU A 136 5.34 -16.13 13.40
C GLU A 136 6.24 -15.90 12.19
N LEU A 137 6.60 -16.96 11.49
CA LEU A 137 7.55 -16.96 10.39
C LEU A 137 6.97 -17.61 9.15
N VAL A 138 7.36 -17.11 7.99
CA VAL A 138 7.11 -17.71 6.67
C VAL A 138 8.45 -18.15 6.10
N CYS A 139 8.57 -19.41 5.76
CA CYS A 139 9.72 -19.96 5.05
C CYS A 139 9.32 -20.36 3.64
N VAL A 140 10.12 -19.96 2.65
CA VAL A 140 9.88 -20.25 1.23
C VAL A 140 11.11 -20.94 0.65
N ILE A 141 10.91 -22.15 0.15
CA ILE A 141 11.91 -22.91 -0.60
C ILE A 141 11.41 -23.05 -2.04
N LEU A 142 12.22 -22.62 -3.00
CA LEU A 142 11.93 -22.76 -4.43
C LEU A 142 13.01 -23.54 -5.13
N LYS A 143 12.60 -24.31 -6.14
CA LYS A 143 13.46 -25.09 -7.02
C LYS A 143 14.46 -25.99 -6.26
N CYS A 144 13.99 -26.59 -5.18
CA CYS A 144 14.80 -27.49 -4.38
C CYS A 144 14.97 -28.83 -5.10
N ASP A 145 16.20 -29.24 -5.26
CA ASP A 145 16.51 -30.55 -5.82
C ASP A 145 16.21 -31.65 -4.80
N ASN A 146 15.67 -32.77 -5.30
CA ASN A 146 15.70 -34.01 -4.57
C ASN A 146 17.06 -34.65 -4.85
N SER A 147 17.83 -34.95 -3.83
CA SER A 147 18.82 -35.98 -3.97
C SER A 147 18.09 -37.25 -4.34
N VAL A 148 18.35 -37.73 -5.56
CA VAL A 148 17.87 -38.94 -6.19
C VAL A 148 17.22 -39.92 -5.20
N TRP A 149 15.89 -40.10 -5.28
CA TRP A 149 15.08 -41.18 -4.70
C TRP A 149 14.59 -41.05 -3.24
N LEU A 150 15.13 -40.23 -2.36
CA LEU A 150 14.80 -40.44 -0.95
C LEU A 150 14.19 -39.24 -0.19
N GLU A 151 14.59 -37.99 -0.39
CA GLU A 151 14.08 -36.95 0.53
C GLU A 151 14.01 -35.53 -0.13
N PRO A 152 12.84 -34.89 -0.07
CA PRO A 152 12.79 -33.47 -0.45
C PRO A 152 13.56 -32.66 0.61
N ASN A 153 14.78 -32.22 0.27
CA ASN A 153 15.59 -31.32 1.10
C ASN A 153 14.81 -30.06 1.55
N ALA A 154 13.72 -29.74 0.83
CA ALA A 154 12.85 -28.62 1.17
C ALA A 154 12.34 -28.66 2.62
N TYR A 155 12.01 -29.84 3.16
CA TYR A 155 11.53 -29.96 4.54
C TYR A 155 12.67 -29.80 5.56
N THR A 156 13.80 -30.45 5.30
CA THR A 156 14.96 -30.37 6.20
C THR A 156 15.55 -28.96 6.22
N ASP A 157 15.61 -28.30 5.08
CA ASP A 157 16.08 -26.90 4.99
C ASP A 157 15.11 -25.95 5.65
N THR A 158 13.81 -26.12 5.49
CA THR A 158 12.78 -25.35 6.20
C THR A 158 12.92 -25.49 7.71
N THR A 159 13.11 -26.73 8.22
CA THR A 159 13.32 -26.98 9.65
C THR A 159 14.58 -26.29 10.17
N LYS A 160 15.70 -26.37 9.43
CA LYS A 160 16.94 -25.70 9.80
C LYS A 160 16.78 -24.18 9.85
N LEU A 161 16.12 -23.59 8.85
CA LEU A 161 15.87 -22.15 8.82
C LEU A 161 14.98 -21.69 9.96
N PHE A 162 13.88 -22.39 10.24
CA PHE A 162 13.01 -22.06 11.39
C PHE A 162 13.75 -22.18 12.70
N ASN A 163 14.47 -23.27 12.91
CA ASN A 163 15.25 -23.48 14.14
C ASN A 163 16.31 -22.38 14.33
N TYR A 164 17.01 -22.00 13.25
CA TYR A 164 17.96 -20.89 13.28
C TYR A 164 17.27 -19.57 13.65
N CYS A 165 16.16 -19.23 13.01
CA CYS A 165 15.44 -17.99 13.27
C CYS A 165 14.90 -17.96 14.70
N PHE A 166 14.22 -19.01 15.18
CA PHE A 166 13.69 -19.06 16.55
C PHE A 166 14.78 -19.11 17.63
N ALA A 167 15.97 -19.62 17.30
CA ALA A 167 17.10 -19.63 18.22
C ALA A 167 17.77 -18.27 18.34
N ASN A 168 17.89 -17.51 17.25
CA ASN A 168 18.73 -16.31 17.16
C ASN A 168 17.97 -14.99 17.13
N TYR A 169 16.66 -15.01 16.93
CA TYR A 169 15.83 -13.81 16.83
C TYR A 169 14.69 -13.84 17.85
N GLU A 170 14.18 -12.68 18.18
CA GLU A 170 13.03 -12.49 19.05
C GLU A 170 12.15 -11.35 18.55
N LYS A 171 10.84 -11.45 18.84
CA LYS A 171 9.85 -10.40 18.53
C LYS A 171 9.65 -9.55 19.78
N THR A 172 9.90 -8.25 19.63
CA THR A 172 9.62 -7.23 20.64
C THR A 172 8.36 -6.45 20.24
N SER A 173 7.42 -6.29 21.18
CA SER A 173 6.22 -5.46 20.96
C SER A 173 6.59 -3.98 20.88
N ILE A 174 5.87 -3.23 20.02
CA ILE A 174 6.05 -1.79 19.82
C ILE A 174 4.85 -0.96 20.29
N GLN A 175 3.88 -1.55 20.96
CA GLN A 175 2.65 -0.86 21.38
C GLN A 175 2.89 0.35 22.30
N GLN A 176 3.92 0.32 23.13
CA GLN A 176 4.20 1.40 24.09
C GLN A 176 4.85 2.64 23.47
N ASP A 177 5.45 2.50 22.28
CA ASP A 177 6.22 3.58 21.65
C ASP A 177 5.38 4.57 20.85
N MET A 178 4.08 4.31 20.70
CA MET A 178 3.22 5.11 19.79
C MET A 178 2.91 6.52 20.28
N ALA A 179 2.70 6.67 21.59
CA ALA A 179 2.15 7.93 22.13
C ALA A 179 3.10 9.13 22.00
N SER A 180 4.41 8.90 21.86
CA SER A 180 5.42 9.96 21.83
C SER A 180 5.73 10.53 20.44
N ASP A 181 5.45 9.77 19.35
CA ASP A 181 5.97 10.11 18.03
C ASP A 181 4.90 10.44 16.98
N ILE A 182 3.63 10.32 17.34
CA ILE A 182 2.54 10.76 16.47
C ILE A 182 2.38 12.27 16.63
N ASN A 183 2.75 13.02 15.60
CA ASN A 183 2.49 14.44 15.56
C ASN A 183 0.98 14.67 15.30
N GLU A 184 0.23 14.73 16.40
CA GLU A 184 -1.22 14.93 16.37
C GLU A 184 -1.61 16.20 15.59
N GLN A 185 -0.86 17.27 15.74
CA GLN A 185 -1.14 18.55 15.06
C GLN A 185 -0.97 18.42 13.54
N TYR A 186 -0.02 17.59 13.06
CA TYR A 186 0.13 17.31 11.64
C TYR A 186 -1.04 16.49 11.10
N LEU A 187 -1.52 15.51 11.86
CA LEU A 187 -2.67 14.69 11.49
C LEU A 187 -3.96 15.52 11.43
N PHE A 188 -4.18 16.42 12.36
CA PHE A 188 -5.32 17.34 12.35
C PHE A 188 -5.33 18.25 11.13
N THR A 189 -4.20 18.82 10.76
CA THR A 189 -4.10 19.69 9.57
C THR A 189 -4.27 18.92 8.27
N LYS A 190 -3.82 17.67 8.21
CA LYS A 190 -3.80 16.89 6.96
C LYS A 190 -5.11 16.15 6.67
N PHE A 191 -5.76 15.57 7.69
CA PHE A 191 -6.86 14.63 7.46
C PHE A 191 -8.25 15.15 7.79
N SER A 192 -8.41 16.12 8.66
CA SER A 192 -9.69 16.84 8.85
C SER A 192 -9.56 18.04 9.78
N PRO A 193 -10.15 19.21 9.46
CA PRO A 193 -10.32 20.31 10.40
C PRO A 193 -11.34 20.00 11.51
N PHE A 194 -12.07 18.89 11.44
CA PHE A 194 -13.15 18.51 12.36
C PHE A 194 -12.81 17.35 13.30
N TYR A 195 -11.54 16.90 13.32
CA TYR A 195 -11.11 15.90 14.29
C TYR A 195 -11.16 16.47 15.71
N SER A 196 -11.99 15.88 16.56
CA SER A 196 -11.96 16.16 17.97
C SER A 196 -10.66 15.71 18.60
N LYS A 197 -10.14 16.43 19.58
CA LYS A 197 -8.84 16.25 20.25
C LYS A 197 -8.64 14.93 21.02
N SER A 198 -9.39 13.86 20.71
CA SER A 198 -9.25 12.60 21.42
C SER A 198 -8.18 11.75 20.74
N THR A 199 -7.04 11.58 21.40
CA THR A 199 -5.94 10.66 21.07
C THR A 199 -6.39 9.20 20.96
N SER A 200 -7.62 8.88 21.37
CA SER A 200 -8.19 7.54 21.39
C SER A 200 -8.62 6.98 20.03
N SER A 201 -8.52 7.76 18.97
CA SER A 201 -8.92 7.33 17.61
C SER A 201 -7.77 6.80 16.74
N LEU A 202 -6.54 6.82 17.24
CA LEU A 202 -5.36 6.30 16.53
C LEU A 202 -4.79 5.10 17.25
N HIS A 203 -4.63 3.99 16.53
CA HIS A 203 -4.02 2.79 17.09
C HIS A 203 -3.18 2.06 16.04
N ILE A 204 -2.27 1.21 16.52
CA ILE A 204 -1.56 0.23 15.72
C ILE A 204 -2.13 -1.16 15.96
N GLU A 205 -1.69 -2.14 15.18
CA GLU A 205 -2.08 -3.53 15.40
C GLU A 205 -1.66 -3.99 16.80
N GLU A 206 -2.56 -4.68 17.51
CA GLU A 206 -2.30 -5.17 18.87
C GLU A 206 -1.06 -6.09 18.95
N GLU A 207 -0.83 -6.89 17.90
CA GLU A 207 0.30 -7.78 17.78
C GLU A 207 1.51 -7.16 17.03
N ALA A 208 1.50 -5.83 16.85
CA ALA A 208 2.59 -5.15 16.16
C ALA A 208 3.93 -5.33 16.91
N GLY A 209 4.97 -5.55 16.16
CA GLY A 209 6.29 -5.76 16.73
C GLY A 209 7.39 -5.75 15.69
N ILE A 210 8.60 -5.78 16.20
CA ILE A 210 9.83 -5.86 15.43
C ILE A 210 10.58 -7.16 15.76
N ILE A 211 11.25 -7.71 14.76
CA ILE A 211 12.06 -8.92 14.92
C ILE A 211 13.53 -8.52 14.86
N LEU A 212 14.22 -8.68 15.98
CA LEU A 212 15.63 -8.36 16.12
C LEU A 212 16.43 -9.59 16.54
N PRO A 213 17.77 -9.61 16.29
CA PRO A 213 18.63 -10.59 16.90
C PRO A 213 18.50 -10.54 18.43
N LYS A 214 18.50 -11.70 19.08
CA LYS A 214 18.42 -11.79 20.54
C LYS A 214 19.49 -10.95 21.21
N GLY A 215 19.10 -10.22 22.26
CA GLY A 215 19.98 -9.32 22.99
C GLY A 215 20.22 -7.97 22.32
N VAL A 216 19.56 -7.69 21.18
CA VAL A 216 19.55 -6.36 20.56
C VAL A 216 18.29 -5.62 21.01
N SER A 217 18.48 -4.49 21.70
CA SER A 217 17.37 -3.65 22.14
C SER A 217 16.69 -2.91 20.98
N ALA A 218 15.40 -2.64 21.11
CA ALA A 218 14.56 -1.99 20.10
C ALA A 218 15.03 -0.57 19.74
N ASP A 219 15.68 0.13 20.68
CA ASP A 219 16.26 1.47 20.49
C ASP A 219 17.41 1.50 19.45
N LYS A 220 17.96 0.34 19.07
CA LYS A 220 18.96 0.22 18.01
C LYS A 220 18.34 0.22 16.60
N ALA A 221 17.03 0.10 16.49
CA ALA A 221 16.33 0.20 15.20
C ALA A 221 15.86 1.65 14.99
N GLU A 222 16.17 2.20 13.83
CA GLU A 222 15.70 3.51 13.42
C GLU A 222 14.19 3.48 13.17
N LYS A 223 13.46 4.37 13.83
CA LYS A 223 12.01 4.50 13.72
C LYS A 223 11.66 5.47 12.60
N LYS A 224 10.81 5.05 11.68
CA LYS A 224 10.31 5.87 10.57
C LYS A 224 8.79 5.85 10.57
N VAL A 225 8.18 7.04 10.60
CA VAL A 225 6.74 7.23 10.46
C VAL A 225 6.49 7.85 9.08
N GLU A 226 5.61 7.25 8.31
CA GLU A 226 5.19 7.73 6.99
C GLU A 226 3.67 7.87 6.97
N TYR A 227 3.17 9.07 6.70
CA TYR A 227 1.73 9.33 6.57
C TYR A 227 1.33 9.34 5.11
N PHE A 228 0.21 8.70 4.80
CA PHE A 228 -0.35 8.69 3.46
C PHE A 228 -0.98 10.05 3.11
N ASP A 229 -1.05 10.35 1.83
CA ASP A 229 -1.70 11.60 1.38
C ASP A 229 -3.22 11.54 1.54
N GLN A 230 -3.80 10.36 1.41
CA GLN A 230 -5.19 10.07 1.68
C GLN A 230 -5.31 8.76 2.47
N PRO A 231 -6.30 8.63 3.37
CA PRO A 231 -6.56 7.38 4.05
C PRO A 231 -6.81 6.25 3.05
N GLN A 232 -6.23 5.09 3.32
CA GLN A 232 -6.43 3.88 2.53
C GLN A 232 -7.34 2.93 3.31
N GLU A 233 -8.23 2.25 2.62
CA GLU A 233 -9.05 1.21 3.24
C GLU A 233 -8.33 -0.13 3.15
N MET A 234 -8.00 -0.73 4.29
CA MET A 234 -7.39 -2.05 4.39
C MET A 234 -8.17 -2.91 5.39
N ASN A 235 -8.71 -4.03 4.92
CA ASN A 235 -9.49 -4.96 5.75
C ASN A 235 -10.67 -4.29 6.50
N GLY A 236 -11.36 -3.34 5.85
CA GLY A 236 -12.47 -2.60 6.44
C GLY A 236 -12.07 -1.56 7.50
N LYS A 237 -10.78 -1.26 7.63
CA LYS A 237 -10.24 -0.23 8.52
C LYS A 237 -9.56 0.87 7.71
N LYS A 238 -9.69 2.11 8.17
CA LYS A 238 -9.00 3.25 7.57
C LYS A 238 -7.54 3.29 8.07
N VAL A 239 -6.58 3.24 7.14
CA VAL A 239 -5.14 3.33 7.41
C VAL A 239 -4.67 4.70 6.94
N ILE A 240 -4.04 5.46 7.83
CA ILE A 240 -3.57 6.83 7.56
C ILE A 240 -2.06 6.94 7.42
N GLY A 241 -1.34 5.88 7.75
CA GLY A 241 0.12 5.87 7.67
C GLY A 241 0.72 4.53 8.04
N ARG A 242 2.03 4.49 8.05
CA ARG A 242 2.83 3.32 8.40
C ARG A 242 3.95 3.71 9.34
N LEU A 243 4.10 2.94 10.40
CA LEU A 243 5.24 2.95 11.30
C LEU A 243 6.17 1.79 10.91
N SER A 244 7.42 2.09 10.61
CA SER A 244 8.45 1.11 10.23
C SER A 244 9.67 1.24 11.14
N TYR A 245 10.34 0.12 11.37
CA TYR A 245 11.60 0.08 12.09
C TYR A 245 12.69 -0.50 11.19
N ILE A 246 13.81 0.19 11.12
CA ILE A 246 14.94 -0.15 10.24
C ILE A 246 16.15 -0.49 11.11
N TYR A 247 16.69 -1.69 10.96
CA TYR A 247 17.92 -2.12 11.61
C TYR A 247 18.94 -2.55 10.56
N LYS A 248 20.14 -1.95 10.61
CA LYS A 248 21.21 -2.19 9.61
C LYS A 248 20.74 -2.06 8.14
N GLY A 249 19.88 -1.06 7.88
CA GLY A 249 19.35 -0.78 6.55
C GLY A 249 18.24 -1.73 6.07
N GLN A 250 17.73 -2.61 6.93
CA GLN A 250 16.61 -3.52 6.63
C GLN A 250 15.41 -3.20 7.53
N GLU A 251 14.21 -3.23 6.95
CA GLU A 251 12.98 -3.14 7.74
C GLU A 251 12.81 -4.43 8.55
N VAL A 252 12.77 -4.29 9.87
CA VAL A 252 12.67 -5.40 10.83
C VAL A 252 11.28 -5.56 11.42
N GLY A 253 10.35 -4.71 11.06
CA GLY A 253 8.95 -4.76 11.46
C GLY A 253 8.32 -3.39 11.50
N GLY A 254 7.11 -3.33 12.00
CA GLY A 254 6.31 -2.12 12.06
C GLY A 254 4.82 -2.42 12.14
N SER A 255 4.01 -1.41 11.92
CA SER A 255 2.55 -1.52 11.87
C SER A 255 1.95 -0.46 10.96
N ASN A 256 0.75 -0.73 10.48
CA ASN A 256 -0.09 0.34 9.95
C ASN A 256 -0.63 1.19 11.10
N ILE A 257 -0.83 2.47 10.83
CA ILE A 257 -1.48 3.40 11.74
C ILE A 257 -2.93 3.49 11.33
N TYR A 258 -3.81 2.97 12.17
CA TYR A 258 -5.24 2.92 11.92
C TYR A 258 -5.93 4.13 12.53
N PHE A 259 -6.95 4.57 11.83
CA PHE A 259 -7.90 5.55 12.31
C PHE A 259 -9.25 4.86 12.55
N GLU A 260 -9.73 4.88 13.78
CA GLU A 260 -11.10 4.49 14.11
C GLU A 260 -11.98 5.75 14.20
N ASP A 261 -12.95 5.84 13.28
CA ASP A 261 -14.11 6.69 13.48
C ASP A 261 -14.92 6.07 14.61
N ASN A 262 -15.02 6.74 15.75
CA ASN A 262 -16.00 6.39 16.75
C ASN A 262 -17.39 6.76 16.20
N ASP A 263 -17.92 5.95 15.27
CA ASP A 263 -19.30 6.07 14.76
C ASP A 263 -20.37 5.91 15.87
N SER A 264 -19.96 5.65 17.11
CA SER A 264 -20.84 5.68 18.29
C SER A 264 -21.09 7.09 18.82
N LEU A 265 -20.34 8.09 18.40
CA LEU A 265 -20.76 9.47 18.53
C LEU A 265 -21.84 9.72 17.50
N THR A 266 -23.07 9.38 17.87
CA THR A 266 -24.25 9.86 17.14
C THR A 266 -24.05 11.35 16.91
N LEU A 267 -24.49 11.88 15.77
CA LEU A 267 -24.51 13.31 15.44
C LEU A 267 -25.07 14.22 16.56
N LYS A 268 -25.64 13.64 17.62
CA LYS A 268 -26.09 14.31 18.85
C LYS A 268 -24.95 14.69 19.81
N ASP A 269 -23.83 13.95 19.80
CA ASP A 269 -22.67 14.23 20.66
C ASP A 269 -21.52 14.92 19.90
N SER A 270 -21.55 14.87 18.56
CA SER A 270 -20.65 15.60 17.70
C SER A 270 -21.19 17.01 17.46
N ILE A 271 -20.63 17.94 18.17
CA ILE A 271 -20.85 19.37 18.01
C ILE A 271 -22.28 19.75 18.38
N ASP A 272 -22.47 20.16 19.62
CA ASP A 272 -23.53 21.11 19.93
C ASP A 272 -23.22 22.40 19.16
N MET A 273 -23.65 22.38 17.89
CA MET A 273 -23.48 23.53 16.98
C MET A 273 -24.06 24.79 17.60
N SER A 274 -25.04 24.67 18.52
CA SER A 274 -25.59 25.79 19.25
C SER A 274 -24.54 26.40 20.19
N LYS A 275 -23.78 25.60 20.92
CA LYS A 275 -22.68 26.11 21.76
C LYS A 275 -21.57 26.77 20.95
N TRP A 276 -21.22 26.16 19.80
CA TRP A 276 -20.20 26.75 18.92
C TRP A 276 -20.67 28.06 18.30
N PHE A 277 -21.94 28.14 17.87
CA PHE A 277 -22.54 29.39 17.41
C PHE A 277 -22.68 30.40 18.54
N ASP A 278 -23.05 29.99 19.75
CA ASP A 278 -23.14 30.87 20.92
C ASP A 278 -21.76 31.40 21.36
N GLU A 279 -20.73 30.54 21.39
CA GLU A 279 -19.35 30.96 21.63
C GLU A 279 -18.83 31.88 20.51
N ALA A 280 -19.09 31.56 19.25
CA ALA A 280 -18.71 32.40 18.11
C ALA A 280 -19.45 33.76 18.12
N ILE A 281 -20.72 33.77 18.54
CA ILE A 281 -21.52 34.99 18.71
C ILE A 281 -21.01 35.82 19.91
N GLU A 282 -20.58 35.15 20.99
CA GLU A 282 -20.02 35.82 22.17
C GLU A 282 -18.64 36.41 21.88
N VAL A 283 -17.80 35.70 21.11
CA VAL A 283 -16.53 36.24 20.62
C VAL A 283 -16.76 37.39 19.64
N ALA A 284 -17.72 37.29 18.74
CA ALA A 284 -18.09 38.34 17.82
C ALA A 284 -18.71 39.58 18.51
N LYS A 285 -19.35 39.39 19.68
CA LYS A 285 -19.82 40.51 20.51
C LYS A 285 -18.72 41.19 21.32
N LYS A 286 -17.63 40.48 21.67
CA LYS A 286 -16.49 41.01 22.41
C LYS A 286 -15.53 41.81 21.53
N GLU A 287 -15.38 41.47 20.26
CA GLU A 287 -14.59 42.25 19.31
C GLU A 287 -15.48 42.68 18.13
N PRO A 288 -15.82 43.93 17.95
CA PRO A 288 -16.57 44.36 16.79
C PRO A 288 -15.77 44.05 15.54
N PHE A 289 -16.40 43.25 14.64
CA PHE A 289 -15.78 42.85 13.38
C PHE A 289 -15.11 44.08 12.71
N PRO A 290 -13.82 44.05 12.39
CA PRO A 290 -13.07 45.19 11.94
C PRO A 290 -13.42 45.57 10.50
N TRP A 291 -14.72 45.88 10.28
CA TRP A 291 -15.28 46.19 8.96
C TRP A 291 -14.55 47.34 8.26
N LYS A 292 -14.02 48.34 9.05
CA LYS A 292 -13.19 49.41 8.50
C LYS A 292 -11.90 48.90 7.87
N LYS A 293 -11.23 47.89 8.46
CA LYS A 293 -10.03 47.27 7.89
C LYS A 293 -10.39 46.44 6.64
N CYS A 294 -11.51 45.73 6.66
CA CYS A 294 -11.98 44.98 5.50
C CYS A 294 -12.35 45.89 4.32
N ILE A 295 -13.04 46.99 4.57
CA ILE A 295 -13.34 48.00 3.54
C ILE A 295 -12.06 48.60 2.97
N LEU A 296 -11.08 48.93 3.83
CA LEU A 296 -9.79 49.45 3.38
C LEU A 296 -9.04 48.46 2.47
N ILE A 297 -9.06 47.20 2.81
CA ILE A 297 -8.45 46.13 2.00
C ILE A 297 -9.16 46.00 0.66
N ILE A 298 -10.49 46.06 0.63
CA ILE A 298 -11.28 45.97 -0.61
C ILE A 298 -10.99 47.22 -1.49
N ILE A 299 -10.92 48.39 -0.91
CA ILE A 299 -10.57 49.63 -1.65
C ILE A 299 -9.17 49.54 -2.23
N LEU A 300 -8.19 49.09 -1.45
CA LEU A 300 -6.82 48.88 -1.93
C LEU A 300 -6.76 47.86 -3.07
N ALA A 301 -7.45 46.76 -2.94
CA ALA A 301 -7.50 45.73 -3.97
C ALA A 301 -8.14 46.22 -5.28
N THR A 302 -9.23 46.98 -5.18
CA THR A 302 -9.89 47.62 -6.36
C THR A 302 -9.02 48.70 -7.02
N CYS A 303 -8.29 49.48 -6.23
CA CYS A 303 -7.33 50.45 -6.76
C CYS A 303 -6.17 49.79 -7.51
N VAL A 304 -5.61 48.69 -6.96
CA VAL A 304 -4.54 47.93 -7.62
C VAL A 304 -5.06 47.32 -8.93
N LEU A 305 -6.27 46.76 -8.95
CA LEU A 305 -6.89 46.22 -10.13
C LEU A 305 -7.12 47.30 -11.20
N GLY A 306 -7.62 48.45 -10.79
CA GLY A 306 -7.81 49.62 -11.67
C GLY A 306 -6.49 50.11 -12.30
N LEU A 307 -5.43 50.24 -11.48
CA LEU A 307 -4.10 50.62 -11.98
C LEU A 307 -3.53 49.58 -12.95
N SER A 308 -3.73 48.30 -12.68
CA SER A 308 -3.31 47.22 -13.57
C SER A 308 -4.03 47.26 -14.93
N ILE A 309 -5.32 47.57 -14.92
CA ILE A 309 -6.12 47.70 -16.15
C ILE A 309 -5.63 48.93 -16.94
N ILE A 310 -5.42 50.08 -16.29
CA ILE A 310 -4.90 51.27 -16.95
C ILE A 310 -3.50 51.02 -17.55
N CYS A 311 -2.64 50.35 -16.80
CA CYS A 311 -1.31 49.96 -17.27
C CYS A 311 -1.39 49.06 -18.50
N PHE A 312 -2.26 48.07 -18.47
CA PHE A 312 -2.50 47.15 -19.60
C PHE A 312 -2.94 47.93 -20.87
N PHE A 313 -3.90 48.83 -20.74
CA PHE A 313 -4.35 49.63 -21.89
C PHE A 313 -3.26 50.59 -22.42
N LYS A 314 -2.45 51.21 -21.53
CA LYS A 314 -1.31 52.01 -21.94
C LYS A 314 -0.24 51.21 -22.69
N VAL A 315 0.10 50.04 -22.19
CA VAL A 315 1.06 49.15 -22.85
C VAL A 315 0.54 48.69 -24.21
N ARG A 316 -0.74 48.32 -24.32
CA ARG A 316 -1.37 47.95 -25.56
C ARG A 316 -1.43 49.07 -26.59
N ALA A 317 -1.78 50.28 -26.14
CA ALA A 317 -1.75 51.49 -26.98
C ALA A 317 -0.34 51.83 -27.49
N TYR A 318 0.68 51.64 -26.63
CA TYR A 318 2.08 51.84 -27.02
C TYR A 318 2.52 50.78 -28.04
N GLN A 319 2.13 49.53 -27.90
CA GLN A 319 2.41 48.44 -28.84
C GLN A 319 1.77 48.73 -30.21
N VAL A 320 0.51 49.11 -30.26
CA VAL A 320 -0.21 49.46 -31.50
C VAL A 320 0.47 50.66 -32.21
N LYS A 321 0.91 51.68 -31.43
CA LYS A 321 1.62 52.86 -31.97
C LYS A 321 2.98 52.47 -32.54
N THR A 322 3.68 51.55 -31.92
CA THR A 322 4.99 51.06 -32.40
C THR A 322 4.85 50.16 -33.63
N GLU A 323 3.82 49.33 -33.69
CA GLU A 323 3.54 48.52 -34.89
C GLU A 323 3.14 49.37 -36.09
N SER A 324 2.31 50.39 -35.90
CA SER A 324 1.91 51.31 -37.00
C SER A 324 3.11 52.07 -37.51
N ARG A 325 4.04 52.52 -36.63
CA ARG A 325 5.30 53.16 -37.05
C ARG A 325 6.22 52.21 -37.83
N ARG A 326 6.27 50.90 -37.44
CA ARG A 326 7.03 49.88 -38.16
C ARG A 326 6.43 49.60 -39.56
N ARG A 327 5.10 49.51 -39.66
CA ARG A 327 4.38 49.35 -40.96
C ARG A 327 4.65 50.56 -41.86
N PHE A 328 4.52 51.78 -41.35
CA PHE A 328 4.75 53.00 -42.12
C PHE A 328 6.22 53.09 -42.63
N LYS A 329 7.21 52.72 -41.82
CA LYS A 329 8.60 52.64 -42.26
C LYS A 329 8.80 51.60 -43.37
N LYS A 330 8.15 50.44 -43.26
CA LYS A 330 8.25 49.33 -44.24
C LYS A 330 7.58 49.70 -45.58
N ASP A 331 6.48 50.40 -45.51
CA ASP A 331 5.77 50.85 -46.73
C ASP A 331 6.53 51.98 -47.44
N ARG A 332 7.13 52.91 -46.65
CA ARG A 332 8.01 53.94 -47.22
C ARG A 332 9.26 53.36 -47.87
N HIS A 333 9.77 52.27 -47.35
CA HIS A 333 10.93 51.58 -47.92
C HIS A 333 10.56 50.89 -49.27
N LYS A 334 9.37 50.26 -49.30
CA LYS A 334 8.81 49.65 -50.52
C LYS A 334 8.51 50.68 -51.63
N LEU A 335 7.99 51.88 -51.26
CA LEU A 335 7.76 52.95 -52.19
C LEU A 335 9.07 53.47 -52.81
N LYS A 336 10.13 53.71 -52.00
CA LYS A 336 11.41 54.11 -52.48
C LYS A 336 12.07 53.06 -53.38
N GLN A 337 11.82 51.78 -53.10
CA GLN A 337 12.36 50.69 -53.96
C GLN A 337 11.62 50.63 -55.31
N ARG A 338 10.29 50.81 -55.32
CA ARG A 338 9.51 50.93 -56.56
C ARG A 338 9.91 52.16 -57.43
N GLU A 339 10.20 53.28 -56.80
CA GLU A 339 10.69 54.48 -57.50
C GLU A 339 12.05 54.20 -58.12
N ARG A 340 12.97 53.54 -57.43
CA ARG A 340 14.30 53.13 -57.98
C ARG A 340 14.14 52.16 -59.15
N ASP A 341 13.27 51.16 -59.02
CA ASP A 341 13.03 50.17 -60.07
C ASP A 341 12.38 50.84 -61.29
N PHE A 342 11.53 51.83 -61.10
CA PHE A 342 10.91 52.63 -62.17
C PHE A 342 11.96 53.44 -62.95
N TYR A 343 12.86 54.11 -62.26
CA TYR A 343 13.94 54.89 -62.87
C TYR A 343 14.95 53.98 -63.59
N THR A 344 15.25 52.81 -63.07
CA THR A 344 16.18 51.85 -63.67
C THR A 344 15.61 51.19 -64.92
N ARG A 345 14.30 51.05 -65.05
CA ARG A 345 13.61 50.55 -66.25
C ARG A 345 13.47 51.61 -67.36
N ARG A 346 13.64 52.90 -67.08
CA ARG A 346 13.58 53.97 -68.06
C ARG A 346 14.92 54.33 -68.65
N LEU A 347 15.99 53.78 -68.08
CA LEU A 347 17.37 54.02 -68.54
C LEU A 347 17.96 52.78 -69.32
N LYS A 348 17.11 51.75 -69.55
CA LYS A 348 17.35 50.69 -70.53
C LYS A 348 16.39 50.89 -71.69
#